data_7fafcb2c427d917b8664231762328201
#
_entry.id   7fafcb2c427d917b8664231762328201
#
_cell.length_a   1.000
_cell.length_b   1.000
_cell.length_c   1.000
_cell.angle_alpha   90.00
_cell.angle_beta   90.00
_cell.angle_gamma   90.00
#
_symmetry.space_group_name_H-M   'P 1'
#
loop_
_entity.id
_entity.type
_entity.pdbx_description
1 polymer ?
#
loop_
_entity_poly.entity_id
_entity_poly.type
_entity_poly.pdbx_seq_one_letter_code
_entity_poly.pdbx_strand_id
1 'polypeptide(L)'
;MAKHGPETRQHILRAALKRFANAGYAATSVQQIVGDAKVSKPALYYHFQDKAGLFQALVNQALDQRWEVIQQAAARGRNLRGQLVEILAALFDYFHQNHELTRLAFSAAFAAPGEVPHQVCYLDRRQRNLEFIHSLMKQARAAGELEKRFDSRDLAYGFYGQAHLYLVAHILMPNYRLNRAAAERIVDLFLSGAGVKKGEKMRL
;
A
#
# COMPACT_ATOMS: atom_id res chain seq x y z
N MET A 1 28.82 -17.78 18.73
CA MET A 1 28.58 -16.31 18.77
C MET A 1 27.28 -16.02 18.04
N ALA A 2 26.26 -15.49 18.72
CA ALA A 2 25.00 -15.11 18.09
C ALA A 2 25.26 -13.93 17.14
N LYS A 3 25.03 -14.15 15.83
CA LYS A 3 25.13 -13.08 14.82
C LYS A 3 23.98 -12.09 15.06
N HIS A 4 24.27 -10.92 15.62
CA HIS A 4 23.28 -9.83 15.79
C HIS A 4 23.35 -8.81 14.63
N GLY A 5 23.62 -9.28 13.41
CA GLY A 5 23.81 -8.44 12.24
C GLY A 5 22.50 -8.16 11.46
N PRO A 6 22.55 -7.27 10.44
CA PRO A 6 21.41 -6.96 9.55
C PRO A 6 20.77 -8.21 8.91
N GLU A 7 21.56 -9.22 8.60
CA GLU A 7 21.07 -10.50 8.06
C GLU A 7 20.14 -11.23 9.04
N THR A 8 20.49 -11.24 10.34
CA THR A 8 19.64 -11.85 11.38
C THR A 8 18.29 -11.15 11.46
N ARG A 9 18.27 -9.83 11.41
CA ARG A 9 17.04 -9.02 11.38
C ARG A 9 16.16 -9.40 10.18
N GLN A 10 16.76 -9.56 9.00
CA GLN A 10 16.00 -9.94 7.77
C GLN A 10 15.48 -11.38 7.83
N HIS A 11 16.22 -12.31 8.44
CA HIS A 11 15.73 -13.69 8.64
C HIS A 11 14.51 -13.71 9.56
N ILE A 12 14.54 -12.95 10.66
CA ILE A 12 13.40 -12.84 11.59
C ILE A 12 12.19 -12.22 10.87
N LEU A 13 12.37 -11.14 10.11
CA LEU A 13 11.28 -10.50 9.36
C LEU A 13 10.63 -11.45 8.34
N ARG A 14 11.43 -12.20 7.58
CA ARG A 14 10.90 -13.17 6.60
C ARG A 14 10.11 -14.31 7.27
N ALA A 15 10.62 -14.86 8.35
CA ALA A 15 9.93 -15.91 9.11
C ALA A 15 8.62 -15.39 9.72
N ALA A 16 8.67 -14.20 10.31
CA ALA A 16 7.50 -13.54 10.90
C ALA A 16 6.43 -13.22 9.85
N LEU A 17 6.83 -12.67 8.68
CA LEU A 17 5.92 -12.38 7.58
C LEU A 17 5.16 -13.62 7.16
N LYS A 18 5.85 -14.71 6.91
CA LYS A 18 5.24 -15.99 6.52
C LYS A 18 4.25 -16.49 7.58
N ARG A 19 4.61 -16.40 8.87
CA ARG A 19 3.72 -16.82 9.96
C ARG A 19 2.49 -15.93 10.09
N PHE A 20 2.68 -14.62 10.14
CA PHE A 20 1.57 -13.67 10.27
C PHE A 20 0.63 -13.69 9.06
N ALA A 21 1.18 -13.84 7.84
CA ALA A 21 0.37 -13.92 6.64
C ALA A 21 -0.50 -15.19 6.58
N ASN A 22 -0.04 -16.32 7.16
CA ASN A 22 -0.74 -17.60 7.09
C ASN A 22 -1.67 -17.84 8.29
N ALA A 23 -1.22 -17.52 9.51
CA ALA A 23 -1.94 -17.84 10.74
C ALA A 23 -2.53 -16.61 11.45
N GLY A 24 -2.20 -15.41 11.00
CA GLY A 24 -2.56 -14.16 11.68
C GLY A 24 -1.65 -13.83 12.86
N TYR A 25 -1.78 -12.61 13.37
CA TYR A 25 -0.97 -12.13 14.49
C TYR A 25 -1.24 -12.91 15.78
N ALA A 26 -2.51 -13.09 16.15
CA ALA A 26 -2.89 -13.70 17.45
C ALA A 26 -2.37 -15.14 17.56
N ALA A 27 -2.54 -15.97 16.54
CA ALA A 27 -2.16 -17.37 16.54
C ALA A 27 -0.65 -17.64 16.36
N THR A 28 0.13 -16.60 16.04
CA THR A 28 1.59 -16.73 15.85
C THR A 28 2.34 -16.47 17.16
N SER A 29 3.23 -17.39 17.55
CA SER A 29 4.10 -17.25 18.73
C SER A 29 5.53 -16.87 18.37
N VAL A 30 6.23 -16.19 19.30
CA VAL A 30 7.67 -15.89 19.18
C VAL A 30 8.48 -17.16 19.01
N GLN A 31 8.09 -18.27 19.70
CA GLN A 31 8.79 -19.55 19.60
C GLN A 31 8.79 -20.13 18.18
N GLN A 32 7.63 -20.03 17.49
CA GLN A 32 7.52 -20.47 16.09
C GLN A 32 8.38 -19.60 15.16
N ILE A 33 8.36 -18.27 15.36
CA ILE A 33 9.15 -17.35 14.53
C ILE A 33 10.66 -17.63 14.66
N VAL A 34 11.17 -17.73 15.89
CA VAL A 34 12.61 -17.98 16.10
C VAL A 34 13.04 -19.35 15.61
N GLY A 35 12.16 -20.35 15.72
CA GLY A 35 12.40 -21.69 15.16
C GLY A 35 12.55 -21.65 13.63
N ASP A 36 11.64 -20.99 12.94
CA ASP A 36 11.68 -20.85 11.48
C ASP A 36 12.87 -20.00 11.02
N ALA A 37 13.18 -18.93 11.75
CA ALA A 37 14.31 -18.04 11.45
C ALA A 37 15.66 -18.65 11.81
N LYS A 38 15.68 -19.79 12.54
CA LYS A 38 16.89 -20.43 13.09
C LYS A 38 17.74 -19.49 13.93
N VAL A 39 17.09 -18.70 14.79
CA VAL A 39 17.74 -17.76 15.71
C VAL A 39 17.29 -18.00 17.15
N SER A 40 17.98 -17.41 18.11
CA SER A 40 17.57 -17.46 19.51
C SER A 40 16.51 -16.42 19.86
N LYS A 41 15.70 -16.64 20.90
CA LYS A 41 14.78 -15.62 21.44
C LYS A 41 15.47 -14.31 21.80
N PRO A 42 16.63 -14.32 22.51
CA PRO A 42 17.36 -13.10 22.77
C PRO A 42 17.72 -12.29 21.50
N ALA A 43 18.07 -12.97 20.40
CA ALA A 43 18.34 -12.30 19.13
C ALA A 43 17.11 -11.58 18.55
N LEU A 44 15.93 -12.19 18.66
CA LEU A 44 14.67 -11.55 18.24
C LEU A 44 14.40 -10.31 19.11
N TYR A 45 14.47 -10.43 20.44
CA TYR A 45 14.21 -9.32 21.35
C TYR A 45 15.22 -8.18 21.22
N TYR A 46 16.45 -8.49 20.85
CA TYR A 46 17.44 -7.47 20.53
C TYR A 46 17.01 -6.57 19.36
N HIS A 47 16.40 -7.16 18.30
CA HIS A 47 16.00 -6.42 17.11
C HIS A 47 14.62 -5.77 17.17
N PHE A 48 13.67 -6.35 17.91
CA PHE A 48 12.24 -6.00 17.80
C PHE A 48 11.51 -5.80 19.13
N GLN A 49 12.21 -5.89 20.26
CA GLN A 49 11.68 -5.82 21.62
C GLN A 49 10.64 -6.92 21.94
N ASP A 50 9.60 -7.06 21.12
CA ASP A 50 8.53 -8.06 21.29
C ASP A 50 7.88 -8.45 19.95
N LYS A 51 6.84 -9.29 20.02
CA LYS A 51 6.05 -9.70 18.85
C LYS A 51 5.31 -8.53 18.20
N ALA A 52 4.87 -7.57 19.00
CA ALA A 52 4.15 -6.39 18.51
C ALA A 52 5.09 -5.47 17.71
N GLY A 53 6.29 -5.20 18.23
CA GLY A 53 7.32 -4.43 17.52
C GLY A 53 7.76 -5.09 16.21
N LEU A 54 7.84 -6.43 16.18
CA LEU A 54 8.14 -7.17 14.96
C LEU A 54 7.00 -7.05 13.91
N PHE A 55 5.75 -7.18 14.34
CA PHE A 55 4.58 -6.98 13.47
C PHE A 55 4.54 -5.55 12.92
N GLN A 56 4.74 -4.55 13.80
CA GLN A 56 4.81 -3.14 13.45
C GLN A 56 5.90 -2.87 12.39
N ALA A 57 7.08 -3.49 12.56
CA ALA A 57 8.18 -3.33 11.61
C ALA A 57 7.81 -3.83 10.20
N LEU A 58 7.09 -4.94 10.08
CA LEU A 58 6.60 -5.46 8.80
C LEU A 58 5.58 -4.54 8.15
N VAL A 59 4.62 -4.05 8.91
CA VAL A 59 3.60 -3.14 8.38
C VAL A 59 4.21 -1.80 7.97
N ASN A 60 5.13 -1.26 8.78
CA ASN A 60 5.86 -0.05 8.43
C ASN A 60 6.67 -0.24 7.14
N GLN A 61 7.36 -1.38 7.00
CA GLN A 61 8.10 -1.70 5.77
C GLN A 61 7.17 -1.70 4.55
N ALA A 62 6.00 -2.32 4.63
CA ALA A 62 5.04 -2.33 3.52
C ALA A 62 4.60 -0.92 3.13
N LEU A 63 4.29 -0.07 4.11
CA LEU A 63 3.80 1.28 3.87
C LEU A 63 4.91 2.21 3.35
N ASP A 64 6.14 2.07 3.85
CA ASP A 64 7.27 2.89 3.40
C ASP A 64 7.73 2.50 1.99
N GLN A 65 7.83 1.21 1.67
CA GLN A 65 8.13 0.74 0.31
C GLN A 65 7.05 1.18 -0.69
N ARG A 66 5.77 1.08 -0.30
CA ARG A 66 4.67 1.56 -1.12
C ARG A 66 4.74 3.06 -1.37
N TRP A 67 5.14 3.85 -0.39
CA TRP A 67 5.37 5.29 -0.52
C TRP A 67 6.45 5.60 -1.56
N GLU A 68 7.59 4.93 -1.47
CA GLU A 68 8.69 5.08 -2.44
C GLU A 68 8.25 4.73 -3.86
N VAL A 69 7.52 3.62 -4.03
CA VAL A 69 6.96 3.20 -5.32
C VAL A 69 6.04 4.28 -5.91
N ILE A 70 5.13 4.84 -5.11
CA ILE A 70 4.19 5.88 -5.56
C ILE A 70 4.94 7.14 -6.03
N GLN A 71 5.91 7.62 -5.25
CA GLN A 71 6.66 8.83 -5.58
C GLN A 71 7.49 8.66 -6.87
N GLN A 72 8.25 7.58 -6.95
CA GLN A 72 9.08 7.28 -8.13
C GLN A 72 8.24 7.07 -9.39
N ALA A 73 7.08 6.45 -9.25
CA ALA A 73 6.16 6.23 -10.36
C ALA A 73 5.55 7.56 -10.85
N ALA A 74 5.07 8.40 -9.93
CA ALA A 74 4.48 9.70 -10.30
C ALA A 74 5.45 10.59 -11.07
N ALA A 75 6.74 10.55 -10.74
CA ALA A 75 7.76 11.34 -11.42
C ALA A 75 7.96 10.97 -12.91
N ARG A 76 7.48 9.80 -13.36
CA ARG A 76 7.55 9.36 -14.76
C ARG A 76 6.41 9.91 -15.61
N GLY A 77 5.31 10.32 -15.00
CA GLY A 77 4.15 10.86 -15.70
C GLY A 77 4.30 12.33 -16.07
N ARG A 78 3.96 12.72 -17.30
CA ARG A 78 4.06 14.11 -17.80
C ARG A 78 2.81 14.95 -17.51
N ASN A 79 1.70 14.34 -17.23
CA ASN A 79 0.40 14.93 -16.91
C ASN A 79 -0.32 14.06 -15.90
N LEU A 80 -1.47 14.50 -15.38
CA LEU A 80 -2.20 13.74 -14.37
C LEU A 80 -2.48 12.30 -14.81
N ARG A 81 -3.03 12.10 -16.03
CA ARG A 81 -3.31 10.75 -16.53
C ARG A 81 -2.07 9.84 -16.49
N GLY A 82 -0.96 10.36 -17.02
CA GLY A 82 0.30 9.61 -17.01
C GLY A 82 0.78 9.28 -15.60
N GLN A 83 0.72 10.24 -14.68
CA GLN A 83 1.11 10.05 -13.28
C GLN A 83 0.26 8.96 -12.60
N LEU A 84 -1.07 9.00 -12.78
CA LEU A 84 -1.97 8.03 -12.18
C LEU A 84 -1.78 6.62 -12.76
N VAL A 85 -1.55 6.50 -14.08
CA VAL A 85 -1.25 5.22 -14.74
C VAL A 85 0.07 4.65 -14.24
N GLU A 86 1.14 5.45 -14.17
CA GLU A 86 2.44 5.00 -13.65
C GLU A 86 2.34 4.55 -12.19
N ILE A 87 1.61 5.30 -11.35
CA ILE A 87 1.39 4.94 -9.95
C ILE A 87 0.67 3.59 -9.85
N LEU A 88 -0.45 3.40 -10.56
CA LEU A 88 -1.21 2.15 -10.49
C LEU A 88 -0.43 0.96 -11.03
N ALA A 89 0.24 1.11 -12.18
CA ALA A 89 1.04 0.03 -12.76
C ALA A 89 2.16 -0.40 -11.80
N ALA A 90 2.88 0.57 -11.22
CA ALA A 90 3.94 0.28 -10.26
C ALA A 90 3.41 -0.34 -8.95
N LEU A 91 2.23 0.07 -8.47
CA LEU A 91 1.57 -0.56 -7.33
C LEU A 91 1.16 -2.01 -7.62
N PHE A 92 0.70 -2.30 -8.83
CA PHE A 92 0.34 -3.67 -9.24
C PHE A 92 1.59 -4.56 -9.31
N ASP A 93 2.69 -4.06 -9.88
CA ASP A 93 3.96 -4.77 -9.90
C ASP A 93 4.51 -5.02 -8.49
N TYR A 94 4.48 -3.98 -7.64
CA TYR A 94 4.87 -4.11 -6.23
C TYR A 94 4.02 -5.15 -5.49
N PHE A 95 2.72 -5.16 -5.72
CA PHE A 95 1.80 -6.13 -5.14
C PHE A 95 2.14 -7.57 -5.55
N HIS A 96 2.39 -7.82 -6.83
CA HIS A 96 2.78 -9.14 -7.32
C HIS A 96 4.08 -9.64 -6.69
N GLN A 97 5.06 -8.75 -6.54
CA GLN A 97 6.36 -9.08 -5.95
C GLN A 97 6.31 -9.24 -4.42
N ASN A 98 5.37 -8.58 -3.74
CA ASN A 98 5.28 -8.50 -2.28
C ASN A 98 3.90 -8.89 -1.77
N HIS A 99 3.30 -9.94 -2.35
CA HIS A 99 1.92 -10.35 -2.09
C HIS A 99 1.63 -10.60 -0.60
N GLU A 100 2.47 -11.35 0.10
CA GLU A 100 2.28 -11.66 1.54
C GLU A 100 2.35 -10.38 2.39
N LEU A 101 3.33 -9.53 2.12
CA LEU A 101 3.54 -8.28 2.86
C LEU A 101 2.39 -7.30 2.64
N THR A 102 1.91 -7.20 1.40
CA THR A 102 0.76 -6.36 1.05
C THR A 102 -0.50 -6.88 1.73
N ARG A 103 -0.76 -8.19 1.66
CA ARG A 103 -1.92 -8.82 2.33
C ARG A 103 -1.88 -8.59 3.84
N LEU A 104 -0.72 -8.71 4.48
CA LEU A 104 -0.54 -8.41 5.89
C LEU A 104 -0.92 -6.96 6.22
N ALA A 105 -0.43 -5.99 5.45
CA ALA A 105 -0.72 -4.58 5.66
C ALA A 105 -2.20 -4.24 5.42
N PHE A 106 -2.88 -4.93 4.49
CA PHE A 106 -4.32 -4.80 4.27
C PHE A 106 -5.13 -5.39 5.43
N SER A 107 -4.83 -6.63 5.84
CA SER A 107 -5.54 -7.26 6.95
C SER A 107 -5.39 -6.46 8.25
N ALA A 108 -4.20 -5.95 8.51
CA ALA A 108 -3.94 -5.08 9.67
C ALA A 108 -4.78 -3.80 9.66
N ALA A 109 -5.12 -3.28 8.49
CA ALA A 109 -5.88 -2.05 8.33
C ALA A 109 -7.37 -2.17 8.70
N PHE A 110 -7.92 -3.38 8.65
CA PHE A 110 -9.33 -3.69 8.92
C PHE A 110 -9.50 -4.66 10.09
N ALA A 111 -8.42 -4.94 10.81
CA ALA A 111 -8.45 -5.84 11.95
C ALA A 111 -9.33 -5.28 13.08
N ALA A 112 -10.10 -6.15 13.70
CA ALA A 112 -10.86 -5.80 14.90
C ALA A 112 -9.92 -5.48 16.08
N PRO A 113 -10.39 -4.72 17.07
CA PRO A 113 -9.64 -4.49 18.29
C PRO A 113 -9.19 -5.82 18.94
N GLY A 114 -7.90 -5.96 19.21
CA GLY A 114 -7.31 -7.17 19.78
C GLY A 114 -6.77 -8.20 18.77
N GLU A 115 -7.14 -8.13 17.49
CA GLU A 115 -6.59 -9.01 16.46
C GLU A 115 -5.17 -8.63 16.04
N VAL A 116 -4.81 -7.36 16.21
CA VAL A 116 -3.47 -6.82 15.97
C VAL A 116 -3.05 -5.93 17.15
N PRO A 117 -1.75 -5.63 17.31
CA PRO A 117 -1.29 -4.77 18.40
C PRO A 117 -1.93 -3.38 18.34
N HIS A 118 -2.44 -2.87 19.46
CA HIS A 118 -3.01 -1.50 19.56
C HIS A 118 -2.03 -0.38 19.21
N GLN A 119 -0.74 -0.62 19.35
CA GLN A 119 0.33 0.36 19.11
C GLN A 119 0.68 0.56 17.64
N VAL A 120 -0.01 -0.13 16.74
CA VAL A 120 0.30 -0.03 15.30
C VAL A 120 -0.25 1.27 14.75
N CYS A 121 0.57 2.32 14.78
CA CYS A 121 0.24 3.64 14.25
C CYS A 121 0.35 3.64 12.72
N TYR A 122 -0.71 3.21 12.02
CA TYR A 122 -0.75 3.23 10.55
C TYR A 122 -1.20 4.57 9.99
N LEU A 123 -1.90 5.37 10.80
CA LEU A 123 -2.66 6.51 10.31
C LEU A 123 -1.77 7.50 9.59
N ASP A 124 -0.65 7.90 10.18
CA ASP A 124 0.25 8.92 9.59
C ASP A 124 0.84 8.45 8.25
N ARG A 125 1.28 7.19 8.16
CA ARG A 125 1.85 6.64 6.92
C ARG A 125 0.82 6.45 5.82
N ARG A 126 -0.39 6.03 6.17
CA ARG A 126 -1.50 5.94 5.20
C ARG A 126 -1.95 7.31 4.75
N GLN A 127 -2.05 8.25 5.67
CA GLN A 127 -2.42 9.63 5.37
C GLN A 127 -1.42 10.28 4.42
N ARG A 128 -0.11 10.05 4.60
CA ARG A 128 0.95 10.53 3.69
C ARG A 128 0.69 10.14 2.24
N ASN A 129 0.32 8.88 1.98
CA ASN A 129 0.03 8.42 0.62
C ASN A 129 -1.21 9.11 0.04
N LEU A 130 -2.27 9.27 0.84
CA LEU A 130 -3.48 9.96 0.42
C LEU A 130 -3.23 11.45 0.16
N GLU A 131 -2.48 12.13 1.03
CA GLU A 131 -2.13 13.56 0.86
C GLU A 131 -1.28 13.77 -0.39
N PHE A 132 -0.42 12.84 -0.75
CA PHE A 132 0.32 12.91 -2.01
C PHE A 132 -0.62 12.85 -3.22
N ILE A 133 -1.54 11.89 -3.27
CA ILE A 133 -2.56 11.81 -4.33
C ILE A 133 -3.42 13.08 -4.36
N HIS A 134 -3.82 13.58 -3.18
CA HIS A 134 -4.55 14.84 -3.07
C HIS A 134 -3.76 16.03 -3.67
N SER A 135 -2.44 16.08 -3.44
CA SER A 135 -1.60 17.13 -4.04
C SER A 135 -1.60 17.07 -5.57
N LEU A 136 -1.57 15.88 -6.16
CA LEU A 136 -1.69 15.70 -7.62
C LEU A 136 -3.05 16.18 -8.14
N MET A 137 -4.14 15.81 -7.46
CA MET A 137 -5.49 16.29 -7.84
C MET A 137 -5.62 17.79 -7.74
N LYS A 138 -5.05 18.41 -6.70
CA LYS A 138 -5.03 19.85 -6.52
C LYS A 138 -4.26 20.57 -7.64
N GLN A 139 -3.10 20.06 -8.02
CA GLN A 139 -2.30 20.61 -9.12
C GLN A 139 -3.03 20.47 -10.47
N ALA A 140 -3.61 19.31 -10.74
CA ALA A 140 -4.35 19.06 -11.98
C ALA A 140 -5.62 19.92 -12.11
N ARG A 141 -6.33 20.19 -10.99
CA ARG A 141 -7.44 21.17 -10.98
C ARG A 141 -6.96 22.58 -11.30
N ALA A 142 -5.84 23.00 -10.74
CA ALA A 142 -5.26 24.32 -11.01
C ALA A 142 -4.82 24.44 -12.48
N ALA A 143 -4.30 23.35 -13.07
CA ALA A 143 -3.91 23.27 -14.48
C ALA A 143 -5.11 23.13 -15.45
N GLY A 144 -6.35 22.95 -14.95
CA GLY A 144 -7.55 22.77 -15.79
C GLY A 144 -7.71 21.36 -16.39
N GLU A 145 -6.97 20.36 -15.89
CA GLU A 145 -7.11 18.96 -16.30
C GLU A 145 -8.33 18.27 -15.66
N LEU A 146 -8.80 18.81 -14.52
CA LEU A 146 -9.96 18.28 -13.77
C LEU A 146 -11.06 19.34 -13.64
N GLU A 147 -12.31 18.89 -13.61
CA GLU A 147 -13.45 19.77 -13.43
C GLU A 147 -13.43 20.45 -12.06
N LYS A 148 -13.67 21.75 -12.05
CA LYS A 148 -13.67 22.59 -10.84
C LYS A 148 -14.82 22.30 -9.87
N ARG A 149 -15.91 21.65 -10.34
CA ARG A 149 -17.07 21.30 -9.51
C ARG A 149 -16.76 20.25 -8.45
N PHE A 150 -15.73 19.43 -8.65
CA PHE A 150 -15.35 18.41 -7.68
C PHE A 150 -14.28 18.93 -6.74
N ASP A 151 -14.40 18.65 -5.45
CA ASP A 151 -13.34 18.91 -4.49
C ASP A 151 -12.13 18.00 -4.76
N SER A 152 -10.93 18.55 -4.63
CA SER A 152 -9.70 17.81 -4.89
C SER A 152 -9.44 16.67 -3.91
N ARG A 153 -9.96 16.78 -2.69
CA ARG A 153 -9.87 15.73 -1.68
C ARG A 153 -10.82 14.57 -1.99
N ASP A 154 -12.05 14.90 -2.44
CA ASP A 154 -13.02 13.89 -2.88
C ASP A 154 -12.49 13.11 -4.09
N LEU A 155 -11.86 13.80 -5.05
CA LEU A 155 -11.19 13.16 -6.19
C LEU A 155 -10.06 12.24 -5.73
N ALA A 156 -9.26 12.65 -4.73
CA ALA A 156 -8.21 11.81 -4.18
C ALA A 156 -8.78 10.56 -3.48
N TYR A 157 -9.83 10.70 -2.69
CA TYR A 157 -10.54 9.57 -2.08
C TYR A 157 -11.14 8.63 -3.13
N GLY A 158 -11.78 9.18 -4.17
CA GLY A 158 -12.37 8.40 -5.26
C GLY A 158 -11.32 7.56 -5.97
N PHE A 159 -10.22 8.18 -6.40
CA PHE A 159 -9.12 7.46 -7.05
C PHE A 159 -8.45 6.42 -6.14
N TYR A 160 -8.14 6.83 -4.89
CA TYR A 160 -7.49 5.94 -3.93
C TYR A 160 -8.38 4.75 -3.53
N GLY A 161 -9.67 5.00 -3.35
CA GLY A 161 -10.67 3.96 -3.06
C GLY A 161 -10.84 2.99 -4.23
N GLN A 162 -10.91 3.51 -5.46
CA GLN A 162 -10.97 2.68 -6.66
C GLN A 162 -9.72 1.80 -6.79
N ALA A 163 -8.52 2.36 -6.69
CA ALA A 163 -7.27 1.61 -6.73
C ALA A 163 -7.23 0.51 -5.64
N HIS A 164 -7.67 0.84 -4.44
CA HIS A 164 -7.74 -0.08 -3.31
C HIS A 164 -8.68 -1.25 -3.59
N LEU A 165 -9.88 -0.98 -4.14
CA LEU A 165 -10.86 -2.02 -4.45
C LEU A 165 -10.32 -3.01 -5.50
N TYR A 166 -9.60 -2.54 -6.52
CA TYR A 166 -9.00 -3.42 -7.52
C TYR A 166 -7.92 -4.32 -6.91
N LEU A 167 -7.11 -3.81 -5.97
CA LEU A 167 -6.14 -4.63 -5.23
C LEU A 167 -6.83 -5.70 -4.38
N VAL A 168 -7.89 -5.34 -3.65
CA VAL A 168 -8.70 -6.28 -2.87
C VAL A 168 -9.36 -7.33 -3.77
N ALA A 169 -9.94 -6.92 -4.90
CA ALA A 169 -10.54 -7.82 -5.86
C ALA A 169 -9.55 -8.85 -6.40
N HIS A 170 -8.30 -8.45 -6.65
CA HIS A 170 -7.25 -9.39 -7.07
C HIS A 170 -6.89 -10.41 -5.97
N ILE A 171 -6.89 -10.00 -4.69
CA ILE A 171 -6.69 -10.94 -3.57
C ILE A 171 -7.80 -12.00 -3.51
N LEU A 172 -9.05 -11.56 -3.72
CA LEU A 172 -10.24 -12.43 -3.63
C LEU A 172 -10.50 -13.23 -4.90
N MET A 173 -10.10 -12.70 -6.05
CA MET A 173 -10.32 -13.27 -7.39
C MET A 173 -8.98 -13.37 -8.15
N PRO A 174 -8.19 -14.45 -7.96
CA PRO A 174 -6.83 -14.55 -8.52
C PRO A 174 -6.74 -14.47 -10.04
N ASN A 175 -7.86 -14.70 -10.76
CA ASN A 175 -7.93 -14.62 -12.22
C ASN A 175 -8.00 -13.17 -12.74
N TYR A 176 -8.24 -12.19 -11.86
CA TYR A 176 -8.27 -10.78 -12.25
C TYR A 176 -6.84 -10.25 -12.38
N ARG A 177 -6.39 -10.05 -13.63
CA ARG A 177 -5.01 -9.63 -13.90
C ARG A 177 -4.86 -8.12 -13.70
N LEU A 178 -4.09 -7.74 -12.69
CA LEU A 178 -3.61 -6.37 -12.48
C LEU A 178 -2.31 -6.19 -13.27
N ASN A 179 -2.38 -5.47 -14.38
CA ASN A 179 -1.24 -5.12 -15.22
C ASN A 179 -1.35 -3.67 -15.70
N ARG A 180 -0.40 -3.20 -16.49
CA ARG A 180 -0.40 -1.85 -17.04
C ARG A 180 -1.70 -1.52 -17.82
N ALA A 181 -2.19 -2.44 -18.63
CA ALA A 181 -3.44 -2.23 -19.36
C ALA A 181 -4.66 -2.10 -18.44
N ALA A 182 -4.67 -2.81 -17.29
CA ALA A 182 -5.67 -2.61 -16.26
C ALA A 182 -5.53 -1.22 -15.61
N ALA A 183 -4.31 -0.78 -15.31
CA ALA A 183 -4.07 0.55 -14.77
C ALA A 183 -4.58 1.66 -15.70
N GLU A 184 -4.32 1.55 -16.99
CA GLU A 184 -4.82 2.48 -18.01
C GLU A 184 -6.35 2.54 -18.02
N ARG A 185 -7.03 1.39 -18.09
CA ARG A 185 -8.50 1.35 -18.07
C ARG A 185 -9.11 1.93 -16.79
N ILE A 186 -8.50 1.68 -15.63
CA ILE A 186 -8.97 2.19 -14.35
C ILE A 186 -8.83 3.71 -14.30
N VAL A 187 -7.70 4.23 -14.74
CA VAL A 187 -7.47 5.68 -14.80
C VAL A 187 -8.39 6.35 -15.80
N ASP A 188 -8.60 5.75 -16.98
CA ASP A 188 -9.51 6.29 -17.99
C ASP A 188 -10.97 6.29 -17.50
N LEU A 189 -11.40 5.25 -16.79
CA LEU A 189 -12.70 5.21 -16.14
C LEU A 189 -12.85 6.33 -15.09
N PHE A 190 -11.85 6.54 -14.24
CA PHE A 190 -11.86 7.63 -13.27
C PHE A 190 -11.94 9.00 -13.95
N LEU A 191 -11.07 9.26 -14.92
CA LEU A 191 -10.99 10.54 -15.61
C LEU A 191 -12.18 10.82 -16.52
N SER A 192 -12.88 9.80 -17.04
CA SER A 192 -14.11 10.00 -17.80
C SER A 192 -15.25 10.61 -16.97
N GLY A 193 -15.23 10.41 -15.64
CA GLY A 193 -16.16 11.04 -14.71
C GLY A 193 -15.67 12.37 -14.11
N ALA A 194 -14.36 12.49 -13.91
CA ALA A 194 -13.72 13.62 -13.21
C ALA A 194 -13.04 14.62 -14.15
N GLY A 195 -12.75 14.22 -15.39
CA GLY A 195 -12.06 15.05 -16.38
C GLY A 195 -12.97 16.06 -17.05
N VAL A 196 -12.36 17.14 -17.54
CA VAL A 196 -13.06 18.15 -18.34
C VAL A 196 -13.46 17.53 -19.68
N LYS A 197 -14.76 17.53 -20.00
CA LYS A 197 -15.26 17.05 -21.30
C LYS A 197 -14.83 18.04 -22.39
N LYS A 198 -13.98 17.59 -23.31
CA LYS A 198 -13.66 18.37 -24.52
C LYS A 198 -14.93 18.49 -25.36
N GLY A 199 -15.55 19.68 -25.41
CA GLY A 199 -16.55 20.01 -26.41
C GLY A 199 -17.97 20.36 -25.93
N GLU A 200 -18.33 20.30 -24.68
CA GLU A 200 -19.55 20.93 -24.20
C GLU A 200 -19.30 22.43 -23.98
N LYS A 201 -19.41 23.22 -25.05
CA LYS A 201 -19.71 24.65 -24.88
C LYS A 201 -21.04 24.71 -24.13
N MET A 202 -20.99 25.21 -22.90
CA MET A 202 -22.15 25.53 -22.11
C MET A 202 -23.08 26.42 -22.97
N ARG A 203 -24.18 25.84 -23.46
CA ARG A 203 -25.30 26.64 -23.94
C ARG A 203 -25.94 27.24 -22.69
N LEU A 204 -25.68 28.52 -22.46
CA LEU A 204 -26.44 29.37 -21.57
C LEU A 204 -27.85 29.54 -22.07
#